data_991982dc5cf6868c881dfc364ee5621f
#
_entry.id   991982dc5cf6868c881dfc364ee5621f
#
_cell.length_a   1.000
_cell.length_b   1.000
_cell.length_c   1.000
_cell.angle_alpha   90.00
_cell.angle_beta   90.00
_cell.angle_gamma   90.00
#
_symmetry.space_group_name_H-M   'P 1'
#
loop_
_entity.id
_entity.type
_entity.pdbx_description
1 polymer ?
#
loop_
_entity_poly.entity_id
_entity_poly.type
_entity_poly.pdbx_seq_one_letter_code
_entity_poly.pdbx_strand_id
1 'polypeptide(L)'
;SISGLTNLCRLGIAEDVVLHSMALNDFRSVLQVLSQVKPDEIYNLAGQTSVGLSFEQPIETFDSINTGTLNLLEGLRFLKLNARFYNAGSSECFGNTEGVSANETTAFKPKSPYAVAKAAAFWAVASYREAYGLFACSGILFNHESVLRPERFVTQKIIKAAQRIKNGSGETLMLGNIDIYRDWGWAPEYVDAMWRMLQQESADDFVIAT
;
A
#
# COMPACT_ATOMS: atom_id res chain seq x y z
N SER A 1 -2.69 0.01 15.41
CA SER A 1 -2.41 1.29 16.10
C SER A 1 -3.72 2.04 16.35
N ILE A 2 -3.80 2.79 17.43
CA ILE A 2 -4.99 3.60 17.83
C ILE A 2 -5.44 4.56 16.71
N SER A 3 -4.53 4.98 15.82
CA SER A 3 -4.85 5.85 14.67
C SER A 3 -5.79 5.20 13.64
N GLY A 4 -5.78 3.88 13.49
CA GLY A 4 -6.70 3.17 12.60
C GLY A 4 -8.15 3.23 13.08
N LEU A 5 -8.38 3.11 14.38
CA LEU A 5 -9.72 3.19 14.98
C LEU A 5 -10.34 4.59 14.83
N THR A 6 -9.55 5.64 14.94
CA THR A 6 -10.03 7.02 14.77
C THR A 6 -10.66 7.24 13.39
N ASN A 7 -10.04 6.71 12.33
CA ASN A 7 -10.59 6.85 10.97
C ASN A 7 -11.84 6.00 10.77
N LEU A 8 -11.91 4.80 11.34
CA LEU A 8 -13.13 3.97 11.30
C LEU A 8 -14.29 4.68 12.01
N CYS A 9 -14.03 5.29 13.18
CA CYS A 9 -15.03 6.10 13.88
C CYS A 9 -15.49 7.31 13.06
N ARG A 10 -14.56 8.02 12.40
CA ARG A 10 -14.88 9.16 11.52
C ARG A 10 -15.74 8.78 10.32
N LEU A 11 -15.56 7.56 9.83
CA LEU A 11 -16.36 6.99 8.73
C LEU A 11 -17.68 6.36 9.21
N GLY A 12 -17.89 6.23 10.52
CA GLY A 12 -19.10 5.64 11.10
C GLY A 12 -19.18 4.11 10.94
N ILE A 13 -18.06 3.45 10.66
CA ILE A 13 -18.01 1.99 10.39
C ILE A 13 -17.22 1.20 11.44
N ALA A 14 -16.92 1.81 12.59
CA ALA A 14 -16.09 1.18 13.60
C ALA A 14 -16.70 -0.12 14.17
N GLU A 15 -18.03 -0.20 14.23
CA GLU A 15 -18.77 -1.38 14.73
C GLU A 15 -19.00 -2.45 13.66
N ASP A 16 -18.83 -2.10 12.37
CA ASP A 16 -18.97 -3.03 11.25
C ASP A 16 -17.68 -3.84 10.99
N VAL A 17 -16.60 -3.55 11.74
CA VAL A 17 -15.27 -4.13 11.51
C VAL A 17 -14.84 -4.99 12.70
N VAL A 18 -14.47 -6.23 12.46
CA VAL A 18 -13.84 -7.12 13.46
C VAL A 18 -12.33 -6.91 13.44
N LEU A 19 -11.77 -6.58 14.59
CA LEU A 19 -10.33 -6.33 14.75
C LEU A 19 -9.60 -7.59 15.19
N HIS A 20 -8.57 -7.97 14.43
CA HIS A 20 -7.65 -9.04 14.80
C HIS A 20 -6.24 -8.49 15.01
N SER A 21 -5.53 -8.98 16.02
CA SER A 21 -4.11 -8.67 16.20
C SER A 21 -3.28 -9.67 15.41
N MET A 22 -2.44 -9.18 14.49
CA MET A 22 -1.61 -10.01 13.64
C MET A 22 -0.25 -9.35 13.43
N ALA A 23 0.83 -10.09 13.71
CA ALA A 23 2.18 -9.70 13.36
C ALA A 23 2.52 -10.30 11.99
N LEU A 24 2.56 -9.46 10.94
CA LEU A 24 2.76 -9.93 9.56
C LEU A 24 4.13 -10.55 9.32
N ASN A 25 5.14 -10.15 10.07
CA ASN A 25 6.49 -10.72 10.01
C ASN A 25 6.64 -12.03 10.83
N ASP A 26 5.61 -12.45 11.55
CA ASP A 26 5.53 -13.74 12.21
C ASP A 26 4.54 -14.67 11.49
N PHE A 27 5.08 -15.66 10.78
CA PHE A 27 4.29 -16.61 9.99
C PHE A 27 3.26 -17.37 10.83
N ARG A 28 3.58 -17.70 12.08
CA ARG A 28 2.65 -18.37 12.99
C ARG A 28 1.44 -17.49 13.30
N SER A 29 1.68 -16.20 13.57
CA SER A 29 0.63 -15.20 13.79
C SER A 29 -0.29 -15.06 12.57
N VAL A 30 0.29 -15.05 11.37
CA VAL A 30 -0.45 -14.99 10.10
C VAL A 30 -1.33 -16.23 9.92
N LEU A 31 -0.76 -17.43 10.11
CA LEU A 31 -1.52 -18.69 10.01
C LEU A 31 -2.69 -18.74 10.97
N GLN A 32 -2.48 -18.29 12.22
CA GLN A 32 -3.53 -18.28 13.24
C GLN A 32 -4.72 -17.42 12.81
N VAL A 33 -4.46 -16.19 12.33
CA VAL A 33 -5.53 -15.29 11.91
C VAL A 33 -6.21 -15.79 10.63
N LEU A 34 -5.44 -16.20 9.61
CA LEU A 34 -6.00 -16.72 8.36
C LEU A 34 -6.87 -17.96 8.59
N SER A 35 -6.44 -18.89 9.45
CA SER A 35 -7.21 -20.10 9.77
C SER A 35 -8.52 -19.80 10.51
N GLN A 36 -8.50 -18.76 11.35
CA GLN A 36 -9.67 -18.30 12.10
C GLN A 36 -10.67 -17.55 11.24
N VAL A 37 -10.17 -16.60 10.41
CA VAL A 37 -11.01 -15.70 9.61
C VAL A 37 -11.50 -16.38 8.34
N LYS A 38 -10.64 -17.15 7.66
CA LYS A 38 -10.90 -17.78 6.35
C LYS A 38 -11.49 -16.78 5.35
N PRO A 39 -10.77 -15.69 5.05
CA PRO A 39 -11.29 -14.61 4.22
C PRO A 39 -11.53 -15.06 2.77
N ASP A 40 -12.50 -14.46 2.10
CA ASP A 40 -12.72 -14.58 0.65
C ASP A 40 -11.78 -13.64 -0.13
N GLU A 41 -11.48 -12.48 0.44
CA GLU A 41 -10.61 -11.47 -0.16
C GLU A 41 -9.61 -10.93 0.88
N ILE A 42 -8.39 -10.66 0.43
CA ILE A 42 -7.34 -10.02 1.24
C ILE A 42 -6.81 -8.80 0.52
N TYR A 43 -6.88 -7.64 1.16
CA TYR A 43 -6.26 -6.40 0.70
C TYR A 43 -5.03 -6.11 1.55
N ASN A 44 -3.84 -6.49 1.06
CA ASN A 44 -2.59 -6.22 1.75
C ASN A 44 -2.14 -4.77 1.52
N LEU A 45 -2.54 -3.90 2.43
CA LEU A 45 -2.14 -2.49 2.47
C LEU A 45 -1.08 -2.22 3.55
N ALA A 46 -0.56 -3.26 4.16
CA ALA A 46 0.38 -3.17 5.26
C ALA A 46 1.81 -2.86 4.79
N GLY A 47 2.63 -2.45 5.73
CA GLY A 47 4.03 -2.14 5.54
C GLY A 47 4.35 -0.66 5.72
N GLN A 48 5.65 -0.37 5.84
CA GLN A 48 6.17 0.99 5.91
C GLN A 48 5.87 1.74 4.59
N THR A 49 5.48 3.02 4.67
CA THR A 49 4.98 3.79 3.51
C THR A 49 5.81 5.03 3.17
N SER A 50 6.89 5.31 3.90
CA SER A 50 7.71 6.50 3.70
C SER A 50 9.01 6.16 2.98
N VAL A 51 9.22 6.76 1.81
CA VAL A 51 10.49 6.64 1.06
C VAL A 51 11.66 7.17 1.90
N GLY A 52 11.51 8.34 2.54
CA GLY A 52 12.58 8.92 3.39
C GLY A 52 12.96 8.00 4.54
N LEU A 53 11.98 7.51 5.30
CA LEU A 53 12.22 6.62 6.44
C LEU A 53 12.90 5.29 6.02
N SER A 54 12.70 4.85 4.79
CA SER A 54 13.31 3.60 4.30
C SER A 54 14.85 3.66 4.21
N PHE A 55 15.42 4.85 4.08
CA PHE A 55 16.89 5.03 4.14
C PHE A 55 17.43 4.96 5.56
N GLU A 56 16.62 5.34 6.55
CA GLU A 56 16.99 5.29 7.96
C GLU A 56 16.75 3.89 8.55
N GLN A 57 15.71 3.20 8.08
CA GLN A 57 15.23 1.91 8.58
C GLN A 57 15.03 0.90 7.43
N PRO A 58 16.07 0.53 6.70
CA PRO A 58 15.92 -0.36 5.54
C PRO A 58 15.47 -1.78 5.91
N ILE A 59 15.97 -2.33 7.02
CA ILE A 59 15.64 -3.70 7.45
C ILE A 59 14.16 -3.79 7.81
N GLU A 60 13.66 -2.88 8.64
CA GLU A 60 12.25 -2.82 9.04
C GLU A 60 11.33 -2.57 7.84
N THR A 61 11.82 -1.80 6.85
CA THR A 61 11.10 -1.57 5.60
C THR A 61 10.94 -2.87 4.80
N PHE A 62 12.03 -3.61 4.62
CA PHE A 62 11.98 -4.91 3.95
C PHE A 62 11.16 -5.92 4.72
N ASP A 63 11.32 -6.02 6.02
CA ASP A 63 10.61 -6.97 6.85
C ASP A 63 9.09 -6.72 6.82
N SER A 64 8.66 -5.47 7.00
CA SER A 64 7.23 -5.12 6.98
C SER A 64 6.58 -5.28 5.62
N ILE A 65 7.30 -5.10 4.51
CA ILE A 65 6.75 -5.18 3.15
C ILE A 65 6.92 -6.59 2.59
N ASN A 66 8.15 -7.12 2.55
CA ASN A 66 8.43 -8.39 1.88
C ASN A 66 8.06 -9.60 2.73
N THR A 67 8.56 -9.69 3.96
CA THR A 67 8.26 -10.80 4.86
C THR A 67 6.76 -10.87 5.13
N GLY A 68 6.11 -9.71 5.36
CA GLY A 68 4.66 -9.63 5.53
C GLY A 68 3.88 -10.15 4.32
N THR A 69 4.26 -9.73 3.10
CA THR A 69 3.62 -10.19 1.87
C THR A 69 3.83 -11.69 1.65
N LEU A 70 5.07 -12.18 1.81
CA LEU A 70 5.38 -13.60 1.67
C LEU A 70 4.62 -14.45 2.68
N ASN A 71 4.54 -14.04 3.94
CA ASN A 71 3.82 -14.77 4.97
C ASN A 71 2.32 -14.88 4.65
N LEU A 72 1.70 -13.83 4.09
CA LEU A 72 0.30 -13.90 3.65
C LEU A 72 0.12 -14.87 2.48
N LEU A 73 0.94 -14.76 1.44
CA LEU A 73 0.88 -15.64 0.26
C LEU A 73 1.13 -17.11 0.65
N GLU A 74 2.17 -17.35 1.46
CA GLU A 74 2.50 -18.69 1.95
C GLU A 74 1.42 -19.25 2.88
N GLY A 75 0.82 -18.38 3.70
CA GLY A 75 -0.32 -18.73 4.55
C GLY A 75 -1.52 -19.20 3.74
N LEU A 76 -1.87 -18.49 2.66
CA LEU A 76 -2.93 -18.90 1.73
C LEU A 76 -2.64 -20.25 1.11
N ARG A 77 -1.41 -20.42 0.60
CA ARG A 77 -0.96 -21.68 -0.02
C ARG A 77 -0.98 -22.84 0.99
N PHE A 78 -0.42 -22.65 2.16
CA PHE A 78 -0.30 -23.66 3.21
C PHE A 78 -1.66 -24.12 3.72
N LEU A 79 -2.58 -23.19 3.98
CA LEU A 79 -3.92 -23.47 4.46
C LEU A 79 -4.88 -23.87 3.33
N LYS A 80 -4.44 -23.83 2.08
CA LYS A 80 -5.26 -24.09 0.88
C LYS A 80 -6.53 -23.24 0.85
N LEU A 81 -6.40 -21.96 1.22
CA LEU A 81 -7.50 -21.01 1.17
C LEU A 81 -7.68 -20.48 -0.25
N ASN A 82 -8.91 -20.50 -0.73
CA ASN A 82 -9.27 -19.96 -2.04
C ASN A 82 -9.64 -18.47 -1.92
N ALA A 83 -8.77 -17.67 -1.30
CA ALA A 83 -8.97 -16.24 -1.17
C ALA A 83 -8.32 -15.48 -2.33
N ARG A 84 -8.97 -14.41 -2.78
CA ARG A 84 -8.40 -13.47 -3.74
C ARG A 84 -7.50 -12.48 -3.00
N PHE A 85 -6.28 -12.31 -3.50
CA PHE A 85 -5.25 -11.53 -2.83
C PHE A 85 -4.86 -10.31 -3.64
N TYR A 86 -5.05 -9.13 -3.05
CA TYR A 86 -4.56 -7.85 -3.57
C TYR A 86 -3.34 -7.40 -2.78
N ASN A 87 -2.29 -6.98 -3.49
CA ASN A 87 -1.09 -6.36 -2.92
C ASN A 87 -0.96 -4.91 -3.38
N ALA A 88 -0.82 -3.99 -2.43
CA ALA A 88 -0.55 -2.60 -2.75
C ALA A 88 0.91 -2.43 -3.20
N GLY A 89 1.12 -2.33 -4.50
CA GLY A 89 2.36 -1.91 -5.11
C GLY A 89 2.59 -0.40 -5.02
N SER A 90 3.60 0.12 -5.71
CA SER A 90 3.93 1.54 -5.73
C SER A 90 4.59 1.94 -7.04
N SER A 91 4.22 3.10 -7.57
CA SER A 91 4.87 3.74 -8.72
C SER A 91 6.36 4.05 -8.50
N GLU A 92 6.82 4.12 -7.24
CA GLU A 92 8.24 4.27 -6.92
C GLU A 92 9.10 3.12 -7.47
N CYS A 93 8.48 1.95 -7.78
CA CYS A 93 9.16 0.83 -8.44
C CYS A 93 9.71 1.19 -9.82
N PHE A 94 9.05 2.08 -10.56
CA PHE A 94 9.50 2.51 -11.88
C PHE A 94 10.74 3.39 -11.82
N GLY A 95 10.95 4.13 -10.72
CA GLY A 95 12.02 5.12 -10.60
C GLY A 95 11.79 6.30 -11.54
N ASN A 96 12.85 6.78 -12.20
CA ASN A 96 12.72 7.85 -13.20
C ASN A 96 12.36 7.25 -14.56
N THR A 97 11.20 7.61 -15.07
CA THR A 97 10.71 7.20 -16.40
C THR A 97 11.08 8.18 -17.53
N GLU A 98 11.90 9.18 -17.23
CA GLU A 98 12.38 10.20 -18.20
C GLU A 98 11.23 10.95 -18.90
N GLY A 99 10.11 11.16 -18.19
CA GLY A 99 8.93 11.84 -18.69
C GLY A 99 7.99 10.97 -19.53
N VAL A 100 8.28 9.68 -19.65
CA VAL A 100 7.38 8.73 -20.32
C VAL A 100 6.39 8.18 -19.30
N SER A 101 5.11 8.13 -19.66
CA SER A 101 4.08 7.51 -18.81
C SER A 101 4.38 6.02 -18.62
N ALA A 102 4.31 5.58 -17.36
CA ALA A 102 4.49 4.17 -17.03
C ALA A 102 3.22 3.37 -17.32
N ASN A 103 3.40 2.11 -17.68
CA ASN A 103 2.34 1.11 -17.82
C ASN A 103 2.83 -0.24 -17.25
N GLU A 104 2.03 -1.27 -17.34
CA GLU A 104 2.30 -2.60 -16.77
C GLU A 104 3.55 -3.28 -17.37
N THR A 105 4.00 -2.87 -18.56
CA THR A 105 5.21 -3.39 -19.22
C THR A 105 6.46 -2.55 -18.95
N THR A 106 6.33 -1.42 -18.24
CA THR A 106 7.45 -0.55 -17.91
C THR A 106 8.38 -1.21 -16.92
N ALA A 107 9.65 -1.31 -17.27
CA ALA A 107 10.65 -1.95 -16.42
C ALA A 107 10.84 -1.21 -15.09
N PHE A 108 10.90 -1.96 -13.99
CA PHE A 108 11.23 -1.42 -12.68
C PHE A 108 12.70 -0.99 -12.58
N LYS A 109 12.93 0.22 -12.06
CA LYS A 109 14.25 0.82 -11.78
C LYS A 109 14.24 1.48 -10.39
N PRO A 110 13.97 0.73 -9.31
CA PRO A 110 13.78 1.29 -7.98
C PRO A 110 15.02 2.04 -7.49
N LYS A 111 14.81 3.18 -6.80
CA LYS A 111 15.89 4.09 -6.35
C LYS A 111 15.95 4.27 -4.83
N SER A 112 15.13 3.55 -4.06
CA SER A 112 15.12 3.60 -2.60
C SER A 112 14.91 2.21 -2.01
N PRO A 113 15.28 1.96 -0.75
CA PRO A 113 14.96 0.70 -0.07
C PRO A 113 13.47 0.37 -0.08
N TYR A 114 12.62 1.39 0.07
CA TYR A 114 11.17 1.25 -0.07
C TYR A 114 10.77 0.73 -1.45
N ALA A 115 11.26 1.37 -2.51
CA ALA A 115 10.94 0.99 -3.88
C ALA A 115 11.45 -0.42 -4.23
N VAL A 116 12.64 -0.79 -3.76
CA VAL A 116 13.19 -2.15 -3.91
C VAL A 116 12.32 -3.17 -3.19
N ALA A 117 11.91 -2.88 -1.95
CA ALA A 117 11.02 -3.76 -1.19
C ALA A 117 9.66 -3.94 -1.89
N LYS A 118 9.06 -2.86 -2.40
CA LYS A 118 7.79 -2.93 -3.16
C LYS A 118 7.94 -3.71 -4.47
N ALA A 119 9.05 -3.55 -5.19
CA ALA A 119 9.34 -4.32 -6.40
C ALA A 119 9.53 -5.81 -6.10
N ALA A 120 10.22 -6.15 -5.01
CA ALA A 120 10.38 -7.55 -4.59
C ALA A 120 9.03 -8.18 -4.17
N ALA A 121 8.17 -7.46 -3.46
CA ALA A 121 6.83 -7.92 -3.12
C ALA A 121 5.97 -8.14 -4.37
N PHE A 122 6.05 -7.24 -5.36
CA PHE A 122 5.37 -7.39 -6.66
C PHE A 122 5.76 -8.72 -7.34
N TRP A 123 7.06 -8.99 -7.45
CA TRP A 123 7.54 -10.23 -8.07
C TRP A 123 7.21 -11.49 -7.26
N ALA A 124 7.14 -11.38 -5.93
CA ALA A 124 6.66 -12.47 -5.09
C ALA A 124 5.19 -12.81 -5.40
N VAL A 125 4.32 -11.79 -5.53
CA VAL A 125 2.91 -11.97 -5.90
C VAL A 125 2.77 -12.65 -7.27
N ALA A 126 3.48 -12.14 -8.29
CA ALA A 126 3.49 -12.72 -9.63
C ALA A 126 3.96 -14.18 -9.62
N SER A 127 5.05 -14.46 -8.90
CA SER A 127 5.58 -15.83 -8.76
C SER A 127 4.58 -16.79 -8.10
N TYR A 128 3.89 -16.37 -7.04
CA TYR A 128 2.89 -17.22 -6.38
C TYR A 128 1.65 -17.45 -7.24
N ARG A 129 1.24 -16.46 -8.03
CA ARG A 129 0.17 -16.60 -9.03
C ARG A 129 0.55 -17.65 -10.07
N GLU A 130 1.73 -17.57 -10.65
CA GLU A 130 2.19 -18.49 -11.71
C GLU A 130 2.51 -19.89 -11.20
N ALA A 131 3.26 -20.00 -10.09
CA ALA A 131 3.75 -21.27 -9.59
C ALA A 131 2.70 -22.09 -8.84
N TYR A 132 1.77 -21.43 -8.14
CA TYR A 132 0.82 -22.10 -7.25
C TYR A 132 -0.65 -21.87 -7.63
N GLY A 133 -0.92 -21.11 -8.69
CA GLY A 133 -2.28 -20.84 -9.15
C GLY A 133 -3.12 -20.00 -8.17
N LEU A 134 -2.48 -19.21 -7.30
CA LEU A 134 -3.21 -18.30 -6.42
C LEU A 134 -3.83 -17.18 -7.23
N PHE A 135 -5.08 -16.79 -6.91
CA PHE A 135 -5.61 -15.54 -7.42
C PHE A 135 -4.95 -14.38 -6.66
N ALA A 136 -3.83 -13.90 -7.18
CA ALA A 136 -3.04 -12.85 -6.54
C ALA A 136 -2.64 -11.77 -7.57
N CYS A 137 -2.89 -10.50 -7.24
CA CYS A 137 -2.62 -9.36 -8.12
C CYS A 137 -1.96 -8.22 -7.34
N SER A 138 -1.23 -7.35 -8.06
CA SER A 138 -0.66 -6.14 -7.51
C SER A 138 -1.19 -4.90 -8.24
N GLY A 139 -1.71 -3.93 -7.47
CA GLY A 139 -1.98 -2.59 -7.99
C GLY A 139 -0.74 -1.71 -7.83
N ILE A 140 -0.16 -1.24 -8.93
CA ILE A 140 0.97 -0.32 -8.92
C ILE A 140 0.42 1.09 -8.78
N LEU A 141 0.30 1.53 -7.52
CA LEU A 141 -0.39 2.76 -7.17
C LEU A 141 0.49 3.99 -7.34
N PHE A 142 -0.02 4.99 -8.02
CA PHE A 142 0.49 6.36 -7.96
C PHE A 142 -0.03 7.06 -6.69
N ASN A 143 0.37 8.34 -6.47
CA ASN A 143 -0.02 9.03 -5.24
C ASN A 143 -1.53 9.25 -5.21
N HIS A 144 -2.15 8.97 -4.08
CA HIS A 144 -3.57 9.16 -3.88
C HIS A 144 -3.83 9.70 -2.48
N GLU A 145 -4.77 10.60 -2.37
CA GLU A 145 -4.99 11.42 -1.21
C GLU A 145 -6.46 11.41 -0.77
N SER A 146 -6.68 11.69 0.51
CA SER A 146 -8.00 11.89 1.06
C SER A 146 -7.97 12.81 2.28
N VAL A 147 -9.14 13.21 2.76
CA VAL A 147 -9.30 13.95 4.02
C VAL A 147 -8.83 13.18 5.26
N LEU A 148 -8.64 11.86 5.13
CA LEU A 148 -8.17 10.98 6.20
C LEU A 148 -6.64 10.85 6.23
N ARG A 149 -5.93 11.41 5.23
CA ARG A 149 -4.47 11.32 5.13
C ARG A 149 -3.83 12.00 6.34
N PRO A 150 -2.82 11.39 7.00
CA PRO A 150 -2.09 12.02 8.10
C PRO A 150 -1.35 13.29 7.67
N GLU A 151 -1.23 14.26 8.58
CA GLU A 151 -0.59 15.58 8.32
C GLU A 151 0.89 15.50 7.92
N ARG A 152 1.58 14.40 8.22
CA ARG A 152 2.97 14.20 7.78
C ARG A 152 3.14 14.12 6.25
N PHE A 153 2.07 13.87 5.51
CA PHE A 153 2.09 13.83 4.05
C PHE A 153 1.83 15.23 3.46
N VAL A 154 2.49 15.50 2.32
CA VAL A 154 2.65 16.85 1.78
C VAL A 154 1.33 17.58 1.54
N THR A 155 0.30 16.94 1.02
CA THR A 155 -1.00 17.56 0.75
C THR A 155 -1.67 18.04 2.03
N GLN A 156 -1.78 17.17 3.05
CA GLN A 156 -2.35 17.52 4.34
C GLN A 156 -1.46 18.53 5.10
N LYS A 157 -0.13 18.39 4.99
CA LYS A 157 0.82 19.36 5.55
C LYS A 157 0.58 20.76 5.00
N ILE A 158 0.41 20.90 3.67
CA ILE A 158 0.13 22.19 3.03
C ILE A 158 -1.23 22.75 3.47
N ILE A 159 -2.30 21.95 3.39
CA ILE A 159 -3.65 22.38 3.74
C ILE A 159 -3.72 22.84 5.20
N LYS A 160 -3.17 22.04 6.11
CA LYS A 160 -3.20 22.37 7.54
C LYS A 160 -2.33 23.58 7.89
N ALA A 161 -1.15 23.71 7.30
CA ALA A 161 -0.30 24.89 7.49
C ALA A 161 -0.98 26.16 6.93
N ALA A 162 -1.54 26.11 5.72
CA ALA A 162 -2.27 27.23 5.14
C ALA A 162 -3.45 27.67 6.03
N GLN A 163 -4.16 26.70 6.62
CA GLN A 163 -5.25 26.99 7.55
C GLN A 163 -4.76 27.67 8.85
N ARG A 164 -3.63 27.20 9.42
CA ARG A 164 -3.03 27.84 10.61
C ARG A 164 -2.50 29.23 10.30
N ILE A 165 -1.82 29.42 9.17
CA ILE A 165 -1.32 30.74 8.73
C ILE A 165 -2.49 31.73 8.54
N LYS A 166 -3.56 31.29 7.86
CA LYS A 166 -4.79 32.09 7.71
C LYS A 166 -5.37 32.52 9.06
N ASN A 167 -5.27 31.67 10.07
CA ASN A 167 -5.76 31.95 11.44
C ASN A 167 -4.74 32.70 12.29
N GLY A 168 -3.67 33.23 11.71
CA GLY A 168 -2.72 34.14 12.39
C GLY A 168 -1.57 33.41 13.12
N SER A 169 -1.26 32.15 12.80
CA SER A 169 -0.17 31.45 13.50
C SER A 169 1.23 32.06 13.28
N GLY A 170 1.42 32.86 12.22
CA GLY A 170 2.72 33.45 11.88
C GLY A 170 3.79 32.41 11.47
N GLU A 171 3.45 31.14 11.36
CA GLU A 171 4.38 30.10 10.96
C GLU A 171 4.78 30.21 9.48
N THR A 172 5.96 29.69 9.13
CA THR A 172 6.38 29.51 7.74
C THR A 172 6.28 28.03 7.37
N LEU A 173 5.59 27.74 6.27
CA LEU A 173 5.50 26.38 5.76
C LEU A 173 6.85 25.96 5.15
N MET A 174 7.49 24.97 5.76
CA MET A 174 8.72 24.37 5.25
C MET A 174 8.39 23.14 4.41
N LEU A 175 8.71 23.18 3.13
CA LEU A 175 8.63 22.06 2.19
C LEU A 175 10.04 21.63 1.77
N GLY A 176 10.15 20.38 1.29
CA GLY A 176 11.38 19.88 0.65
C GLY A 176 11.51 20.45 -0.76
N ASN A 177 12.02 19.64 -1.70
CA ASN A 177 12.11 20.03 -3.10
C ASN A 177 10.69 20.29 -3.65
N ILE A 178 10.48 21.49 -4.19
CA ILE A 178 9.20 21.90 -4.82
C ILE A 178 9.23 21.76 -6.34
N ASP A 179 10.38 21.53 -6.94
CA ASP A 179 10.56 21.35 -8.40
C ASP A 179 10.40 19.88 -8.79
N ILE A 180 9.25 19.29 -8.40
CA ILE A 180 8.91 17.90 -8.69
C ILE A 180 7.47 17.80 -9.19
N TYR A 181 7.26 16.88 -10.13
CA TYR A 181 5.94 16.52 -10.61
C TYR A 181 5.48 15.22 -9.93
N ARG A 182 4.19 15.14 -9.62
CA ARG A 182 3.56 13.96 -9.05
C ARG A 182 2.16 13.79 -9.65
N ASP A 183 1.79 12.56 -9.91
CA ASP A 183 0.41 12.18 -10.16
C ASP A 183 -0.36 12.19 -8.83
N TRP A 184 -1.57 12.74 -8.81
CA TRP A 184 -2.40 12.87 -7.61
C TRP A 184 -3.82 12.42 -7.88
N GLY A 185 -4.17 11.24 -7.38
CA GLY A 185 -5.52 10.71 -7.45
C GLY A 185 -6.32 10.88 -6.16
N TRP A 186 -7.60 10.56 -6.25
CA TRP A 186 -8.52 10.54 -5.12
C TRP A 186 -8.63 9.13 -4.54
N ALA A 187 -8.33 8.94 -3.25
CA ALA A 187 -8.21 7.62 -2.64
C ALA A 187 -9.46 6.72 -2.78
N PRO A 188 -10.72 7.21 -2.72
CA PRO A 188 -11.88 6.37 -2.99
C PRO A 188 -11.90 5.73 -4.38
N GLU A 189 -11.41 6.41 -5.43
CA GLU A 189 -11.31 5.84 -6.78
C GLU A 189 -10.25 4.72 -6.84
N TYR A 190 -9.16 4.90 -6.11
CA TYR A 190 -8.13 3.86 -5.97
C TYR A 190 -8.65 2.63 -5.22
N VAL A 191 -9.47 2.84 -4.18
CA VAL A 191 -10.12 1.74 -3.43
C VAL A 191 -11.12 0.98 -4.33
N ASP A 192 -11.90 1.70 -5.14
CA ASP A 192 -12.79 1.07 -6.12
C ASP A 192 -11.99 0.24 -7.15
N ALA A 193 -10.87 0.78 -7.64
CA ALA A 193 -9.98 0.03 -8.54
C ALA A 193 -9.42 -1.24 -7.88
N MET A 194 -8.96 -1.17 -6.62
CA MET A 194 -8.50 -2.33 -5.86
C MET A 194 -9.56 -3.42 -5.76
N TRP A 195 -10.81 -3.03 -5.47
CA TRP A 195 -11.93 -3.96 -5.40
C TRP A 195 -12.21 -4.57 -6.77
N ARG A 196 -12.29 -3.76 -7.85
CA ARG A 196 -12.53 -4.23 -9.22
C ARG A 196 -11.46 -5.22 -9.70
N MET A 197 -10.20 -5.04 -9.30
CA MET A 197 -9.11 -5.97 -9.62
C MET A 197 -9.39 -7.36 -9.05
N LEU A 198 -9.93 -7.44 -7.84
CA LEU A 198 -10.30 -8.73 -7.23
C LEU A 198 -11.60 -9.30 -7.79
N GLN A 199 -12.39 -8.57 -8.58
CA GLN A 199 -13.61 -9.08 -9.21
C GLN A 199 -13.37 -9.65 -10.63
N GLN A 200 -12.14 -9.56 -11.17
CA GLN A 200 -11.82 -10.08 -12.50
C GLN A 200 -11.90 -11.61 -12.55
N GLU A 201 -12.04 -12.18 -13.75
CA GLU A 201 -12.02 -13.63 -13.96
C GLU A 201 -10.64 -14.23 -13.75
N SER A 202 -9.60 -13.49 -14.10
CA SER A 202 -8.19 -13.86 -13.93
C SER A 202 -7.42 -12.78 -13.17
N ALA A 203 -6.44 -13.20 -12.38
CA ALA A 203 -5.57 -12.29 -11.66
C ALA A 203 -4.53 -11.69 -12.61
N ASP A 204 -4.37 -10.37 -12.56
CA ASP A 204 -3.34 -9.64 -13.28
C ASP A 204 -2.90 -8.40 -12.47
N ASP A 205 -1.82 -7.75 -12.91
CA ASP A 205 -1.29 -6.56 -12.28
C ASP A 205 -1.70 -5.31 -13.06
N PHE A 206 -2.00 -4.21 -12.37
CA PHE A 206 -2.52 -2.98 -12.99
C PHE A 206 -1.80 -1.75 -12.46
N VAL A 207 -1.52 -0.81 -13.35
CA VAL A 207 -1.11 0.56 -12.98
C VAL A 207 -2.35 1.38 -12.67
N ILE A 208 -2.36 2.05 -11.51
CA ILE A 208 -3.47 2.88 -11.07
C ILE A 208 -2.95 4.32 -10.91
N ALA A 209 -3.39 5.18 -11.82
CA ALA A 209 -2.97 6.58 -11.97
C ALA A 209 -4.15 7.45 -12.45
N THR A 210 -3.96 8.78 -12.54
CA THR A 210 -4.92 9.73 -13.13
C THR A 210 -4.53 10.13 -14.53
#